data_43b8a7c86f5ac7d1674834678e31971d
#
_entry.id   43b8a7c86f5ac7d1674834678e31971d
#
_cell.length_a   1.000
_cell.length_b   1.000
_cell.length_c   1.000
_cell.angle_alpha   90.00
_cell.angle_beta   90.00
_cell.angle_gamma   90.00
#
_symmetry.space_group_name_H-M   'P 1'
#
loop_
_entity.id
_entity.type
_entity.pdbx_description
1 polymer ?
#
loop_
_entity_poly.entity_id
_entity_poly.type
_entity_poly.pdbx_seq_one_letter_code
_entity_poly.pdbx_strand_id
1 'polypeptide(L)'
;MILLPFGALLASGCSADEGTADTSEGTTTTTETEAIWNYVALGDSLAAGTGASHEGYVDRYAAYLETDTGAQVSITNLGRDGQTSSELLHALRNDPSWRRAVGEADVLTVNIGLNDLGRAAGTYENGTCGGADNQDCLREVVQTVEGNWNATIAELLGLRSTNDAIIRAAGLGYTPYLDPEGADDRRSSDELDDFQVFKPYLEELNRYFATTATDNGIPYAEVSLDGGYLSQDGVHPNDEGYEVIAGRLRDLGYSPLK
;
A
#
# COMPACT_ATOMS: atom_id res chain seq x y z
N MET A 1 66.05 -56.97 13.36
CA MET A 1 66.63 -57.95 14.27
C MET A 1 65.57 -58.38 15.25
N ILE A 2 65.11 -59.63 15.11
CA ILE A 2 64.57 -60.47 16.20
C ILE A 2 63.10 -60.18 16.57
N LEU A 3 62.19 -60.94 16.19
CA LEU A 3 61.64 -62.29 16.32
C LEU A 3 60.36 -62.28 17.15
N LEU A 4 59.36 -62.87 16.51
CA LEU A 4 58.14 -63.47 17.08
C LEU A 4 58.42 -64.47 18.20
N PRO A 5 57.43 -64.99 18.99
CA PRO A 5 56.40 -65.87 18.45
C PRO A 5 55.03 -65.94 19.21
N PHE A 6 54.05 -66.40 18.46
CA PHE A 6 53.02 -67.43 18.71
C PHE A 6 52.38 -67.62 20.11
N GLY A 7 51.08 -67.75 20.07
CA GLY A 7 50.26 -68.37 21.08
C GLY A 7 48.81 -68.45 20.66
N ALA A 8 48.38 -69.52 19.99
CA ALA A 8 46.99 -69.82 19.78
C ALA A 8 46.40 -70.56 20.95
N LEU A 9 45.14 -70.31 21.30
CA LEU A 9 44.28 -71.35 21.88
C LEU A 9 42.81 -71.04 21.56
N LEU A 10 42.11 -72.05 21.14
CA LEU A 10 40.71 -72.23 20.82
C LEU A 10 39.85 -72.25 22.09
N ALA A 11 38.58 -71.73 22.02
CA ALA A 11 37.38 -72.50 22.36
C ALA A 11 36.10 -71.65 22.31
N SER A 12 35.13 -72.17 21.57
CA SER A 12 33.69 -72.32 21.79
C SER A 12 32.86 -71.10 22.21
N GLY A 13 32.07 -70.53 21.32
CA GLY A 13 30.67 -70.86 21.10
C GLY A 13 29.68 -70.31 22.15
N CYS A 14 29.01 -69.23 21.77
CA CYS A 14 27.58 -69.07 22.11
C CYS A 14 26.96 -68.04 21.15
N SER A 15 25.94 -68.46 20.45
CA SER A 15 25.06 -67.62 19.65
C SER A 15 24.32 -66.66 20.55
N ALA A 16 24.31 -65.35 20.22
CA ALA A 16 23.36 -64.39 20.75
C ALA A 16 22.93 -63.51 19.58
N ASP A 17 21.69 -63.52 19.36
CA ASP A 17 20.72 -62.82 18.56
C ASP A 17 21.16 -61.37 18.20
N GLU A 18 21.34 -61.09 16.90
CA GLU A 18 21.55 -59.74 16.37
C GLU A 18 20.20 -59.04 16.29
N GLY A 19 19.85 -58.29 17.38
CA GLY A 19 18.79 -57.29 17.32
C GLY A 19 19.23 -56.12 16.45
N THR A 20 18.70 -56.04 15.24
CA THR A 20 18.79 -54.86 14.40
C THR A 20 18.13 -53.70 15.12
N ALA A 21 18.93 -52.77 15.64
CA ALA A 21 18.45 -51.48 16.07
C ALA A 21 18.03 -50.67 14.84
N ASP A 22 16.73 -50.63 14.64
CA ASP A 22 16.09 -49.70 13.70
C ASP A 22 16.22 -48.27 14.28
N THR A 23 17.25 -47.56 13.83
CA THR A 23 17.37 -46.11 14.03
C THR A 23 16.43 -45.41 13.07
N SER A 24 15.14 -45.37 13.42
CA SER A 24 14.23 -44.41 12.80
C SER A 24 14.69 -43.00 13.18
N GLU A 25 15.45 -42.35 12.30
CA GLU A 25 15.64 -40.90 12.33
C GLU A 25 14.26 -40.27 12.21
N GLY A 26 13.73 -39.85 13.35
CA GLY A 26 12.54 -39.03 13.40
C GLY A 26 12.85 -37.68 12.73
N THR A 27 12.45 -37.55 11.46
CA THR A 27 12.41 -36.26 10.79
C THR A 27 11.41 -35.39 11.57
N THR A 28 11.92 -34.55 12.46
CA THR A 28 11.12 -33.50 13.10
C THR A 28 10.80 -32.50 12.01
N THR A 29 9.67 -32.65 11.35
CA THR A 29 9.11 -31.61 10.51
C THR A 29 8.69 -30.48 11.43
N THR A 30 9.57 -29.49 11.61
CA THR A 30 9.20 -28.21 12.19
C THR A 30 8.20 -27.60 11.19
N THR A 31 6.92 -27.63 11.56
CA THR A 31 5.90 -26.83 10.87
C THR A 31 6.27 -25.39 11.20
N GLU A 32 6.97 -24.68 10.30
CA GLU A 32 7.09 -23.24 10.38
C GLU A 32 5.66 -22.71 10.33
N THR A 33 5.22 -22.07 11.40
CA THR A 33 3.95 -21.35 11.41
C THR A 33 4.15 -20.17 10.47
N GLU A 34 3.47 -20.17 9.32
CA GLU A 34 3.52 -19.05 8.38
C GLU A 34 3.15 -17.77 9.13
N ALA A 35 3.94 -16.73 8.95
CA ALA A 35 3.68 -15.43 9.55
C ALA A 35 2.38 -14.86 8.96
N ILE A 36 1.48 -14.37 9.81
CA ILE A 36 0.28 -13.65 9.38
C ILE A 36 0.55 -12.17 9.54
N TRP A 37 0.51 -11.42 8.45
CA TRP A 37 0.67 -9.97 8.42
C TRP A 37 -0.67 -9.27 8.35
N ASN A 38 -0.89 -8.32 9.25
CA ASN A 38 -2.08 -7.47 9.24
C ASN A 38 -1.84 -6.28 8.29
N TYR A 39 -2.51 -6.26 7.16
CA TYR A 39 -2.46 -5.17 6.20
C TYR A 39 -3.65 -4.24 6.40
N VAL A 40 -3.39 -2.97 6.71
CA VAL A 40 -4.40 -1.92 6.83
C VAL A 40 -4.23 -0.90 5.70
N ALA A 41 -5.28 -0.69 4.92
CA ALA A 41 -5.32 0.32 3.88
C ALA A 41 -6.20 1.50 4.31
N LEU A 42 -5.67 2.71 4.20
CA LEU A 42 -6.33 3.97 4.50
C LEU A 42 -6.46 4.79 3.22
N GLY A 43 -7.63 5.36 2.99
CA GLY A 43 -7.83 6.20 1.81
C GLY A 43 -9.28 6.40 1.44
N ASP A 44 -9.48 6.81 0.23
CA ASP A 44 -10.79 7.07 -0.36
C ASP A 44 -11.28 5.90 -1.25
N SER A 45 -11.95 6.22 -2.35
CA SER A 45 -12.44 5.26 -3.34
C SER A 45 -11.34 4.43 -4.00
N LEU A 46 -10.10 4.94 -4.07
CA LEU A 46 -8.96 4.16 -4.55
C LEU A 46 -8.65 2.98 -3.64
N ALA A 47 -8.57 3.23 -2.34
CA ALA A 47 -8.36 2.16 -1.37
C ALA A 47 -9.57 1.23 -1.32
N ALA A 48 -10.79 1.76 -1.46
CA ALA A 48 -12.00 0.94 -1.55
C ALA A 48 -12.06 0.04 -2.80
N GLY A 49 -11.27 0.35 -3.85
CA GLY A 49 -11.25 -0.42 -5.09
C GLY A 49 -12.38 -0.06 -6.06
N THR A 50 -12.94 1.15 -5.95
CA THR A 50 -14.05 1.61 -6.80
C THR A 50 -13.61 1.69 -8.27
N GLY A 51 -14.43 1.16 -9.17
CA GLY A 51 -14.09 1.08 -10.61
C GLY A 51 -13.43 -0.24 -11.04
N ALA A 52 -12.88 -1.02 -10.11
CA ALA A 52 -12.40 -2.37 -10.40
C ALA A 52 -13.56 -3.32 -10.71
N SER A 53 -13.37 -4.25 -11.66
CA SER A 53 -14.35 -5.29 -11.92
C SER A 53 -14.20 -6.49 -10.97
N HIS A 54 -13.04 -6.64 -10.33
CA HIS A 54 -12.71 -7.72 -9.40
C HIS A 54 -12.01 -7.19 -8.15
N GLU A 55 -10.74 -6.76 -8.26
CA GLU A 55 -9.86 -6.45 -7.13
C GLU A 55 -9.24 -5.07 -7.31
N GLY A 56 -9.29 -4.26 -6.25
CA GLY A 56 -8.56 -3.00 -6.17
C GLY A 56 -7.06 -3.21 -5.90
N TYR A 57 -6.32 -2.10 -5.77
CA TYR A 57 -4.87 -2.21 -5.51
C TYR A 57 -4.57 -2.87 -4.15
N VAL A 58 -5.47 -2.77 -3.18
CA VAL A 58 -5.28 -3.32 -1.83
C VAL A 58 -5.16 -4.84 -1.88
N ASP A 59 -6.10 -5.50 -2.55
CA ASP A 59 -6.10 -6.96 -2.70
C ASP A 59 -4.89 -7.44 -3.52
N ARG A 60 -4.58 -6.74 -4.62
CA ARG A 60 -3.44 -7.04 -5.50
C ARG A 60 -2.11 -6.87 -4.78
N TYR A 61 -1.95 -5.82 -3.99
CA TYR A 61 -0.73 -5.60 -3.21
C TYR A 61 -0.59 -6.66 -2.10
N ALA A 62 -1.69 -7.07 -1.46
CA ALA A 62 -1.69 -8.20 -0.52
C ALA A 62 -1.21 -9.50 -1.19
N ALA A 63 -1.70 -9.80 -2.41
CA ALA A 63 -1.25 -10.97 -3.16
C ALA A 63 0.26 -10.91 -3.51
N TYR A 64 0.80 -9.71 -3.77
CA TYR A 64 2.25 -9.52 -3.96
C TYR A 64 3.02 -9.76 -2.66
N LEU A 65 2.53 -9.23 -1.53
CA LEU A 65 3.13 -9.50 -0.21
C LEU A 65 3.21 -11.00 0.05
N GLU A 66 2.11 -11.74 -0.15
CA GLU A 66 2.07 -13.19 0.04
C GLU A 66 3.05 -13.93 -0.89
N THR A 67 3.03 -13.58 -2.18
CA THR A 67 3.85 -14.25 -3.19
C THR A 67 5.35 -14.03 -2.96
N ASP A 68 5.73 -12.81 -2.61
CA ASP A 68 7.14 -12.39 -2.54
C ASP A 68 7.78 -12.72 -1.18
N THR A 69 6.97 -12.87 -0.11
CA THR A 69 7.48 -13.06 1.25
C THR A 69 7.14 -14.41 1.87
N GLY A 70 6.11 -15.09 1.35
CA GLY A 70 5.58 -16.33 1.93
C GLY A 70 4.73 -16.11 3.19
N ALA A 71 4.46 -14.87 3.59
CA ALA A 71 3.54 -14.57 4.68
C ALA A 71 2.09 -14.72 4.21
N GLN A 72 1.16 -15.03 5.12
CA GLN A 72 -0.26 -14.87 4.89
C GLN A 72 -0.66 -13.42 5.18
N VAL A 73 -1.56 -12.83 4.40
CA VAL A 73 -1.98 -11.43 4.62
C VAL A 73 -3.45 -11.35 5.01
N SER A 74 -3.70 -10.72 6.16
CA SER A 74 -5.05 -10.40 6.64
C SER A 74 -5.35 -8.94 6.37
N ILE A 75 -6.29 -8.65 5.47
CA ILE A 75 -6.61 -7.29 5.02
C ILE A 75 -7.68 -6.65 5.92
N THR A 76 -7.42 -5.43 6.37
CA THR A 76 -8.41 -4.50 6.92
C THR A 76 -8.45 -3.26 6.03
N ASN A 77 -9.35 -3.24 5.07
CA ASN A 77 -9.51 -2.09 4.18
C ASN A 77 -10.44 -1.05 4.83
N LEU A 78 -9.90 0.12 5.15
CA LEU A 78 -10.61 1.26 5.74
C LEU A 78 -10.88 2.37 4.71
N GLY A 79 -10.63 2.11 3.43
CA GLY A 79 -10.96 3.01 2.33
C GLY A 79 -12.47 3.27 2.23
N ARG A 80 -12.84 4.52 1.95
CA ARG A 80 -14.25 4.93 1.83
C ARG A 80 -14.45 5.84 0.64
N ASP A 81 -15.45 5.53 -0.18
CA ASP A 81 -15.83 6.38 -1.31
C ASP A 81 -16.09 7.82 -0.89
N GLY A 82 -15.53 8.77 -1.64
CA GLY A 82 -15.74 10.18 -1.41
C GLY A 82 -15.07 10.75 -0.16
N GLN A 83 -14.27 9.96 0.57
CA GLN A 83 -13.59 10.41 1.79
C GLN A 83 -12.61 11.53 1.51
N THR A 84 -12.68 12.60 2.31
CA THR A 84 -11.72 13.71 2.29
C THR A 84 -10.58 13.49 3.29
N SER A 85 -9.52 14.28 3.13
CA SER A 85 -8.38 14.28 4.06
C SER A 85 -8.79 14.63 5.49
N SER A 86 -9.75 15.54 5.67
CA SER A 86 -10.29 15.91 6.99
C SER A 86 -11.08 14.76 7.63
N GLU A 87 -11.89 14.05 6.86
CA GLU A 87 -12.69 12.92 7.35
C GLU A 87 -11.81 11.73 7.73
N LEU A 88 -10.77 11.44 6.94
CA LEU A 88 -9.78 10.40 7.26
C LEU A 88 -9.04 10.73 8.56
N LEU A 89 -8.51 11.95 8.67
CA LEU A 89 -7.80 12.41 9.88
C LEU A 89 -8.71 12.36 11.10
N HIS A 90 -9.97 12.77 10.96
CA HIS A 90 -10.95 12.69 12.05
C HIS A 90 -11.18 11.25 12.51
N ALA A 91 -11.36 10.31 11.58
CA ALA A 91 -11.54 8.90 11.90
C ALA A 91 -10.29 8.33 12.59
N LEU A 92 -9.10 8.61 12.05
CA LEU A 92 -7.83 8.15 12.63
C LEU A 92 -7.58 8.68 14.05
N ARG A 93 -8.06 9.88 14.39
CA ARG A 93 -7.94 10.45 15.74
C ARG A 93 -8.98 9.95 16.73
N ASN A 94 -10.20 9.72 16.26
CA ASN A 94 -11.36 9.60 17.16
C ASN A 94 -12.02 8.21 17.14
N ASP A 95 -11.74 7.36 16.14
CA ASP A 95 -12.28 6.00 16.08
C ASP A 95 -11.31 4.99 16.71
N PRO A 96 -11.68 4.39 17.86
CA PRO A 96 -10.80 3.41 18.53
C PRO A 96 -10.52 2.16 17.68
N SER A 97 -11.42 1.79 16.76
CA SER A 97 -11.22 0.62 15.88
C SER A 97 -10.15 0.90 14.82
N TRP A 98 -10.15 2.11 14.24
CA TRP A 98 -9.12 2.57 13.32
C TRP A 98 -7.76 2.65 14.00
N ARG A 99 -7.70 3.27 15.18
CA ARG A 99 -6.46 3.43 15.95
C ARG A 99 -5.85 2.07 16.31
N ARG A 100 -6.70 1.11 16.70
CA ARG A 100 -6.24 -0.25 16.99
C ARG A 100 -5.74 -0.95 15.74
N ALA A 101 -6.50 -0.92 14.64
CA ALA A 101 -6.10 -1.55 13.39
C ALA A 101 -4.73 -1.02 12.93
N VAL A 102 -4.53 0.30 12.92
CA VAL A 102 -3.25 0.93 12.56
C VAL A 102 -2.14 0.54 13.52
N GLY A 103 -2.39 0.53 14.83
CA GLY A 103 -1.39 0.16 15.85
C GLY A 103 -0.95 -1.30 15.79
N GLU A 104 -1.79 -2.19 15.28
CA GLU A 104 -1.53 -3.63 15.13
C GLU A 104 -1.09 -4.02 13.70
N ALA A 105 -1.00 -3.05 12.78
CA ALA A 105 -0.67 -3.32 11.39
C ALA A 105 0.81 -3.69 11.20
N ASP A 106 1.07 -4.69 10.38
CA ASP A 106 2.39 -5.02 9.85
C ASP A 106 2.64 -4.30 8.52
N VAL A 107 1.57 -4.01 7.78
CA VAL A 107 1.59 -3.27 6.53
C VAL A 107 0.53 -2.16 6.58
N LEU A 108 0.91 -0.94 6.17
CA LEU A 108 0.03 0.22 6.07
C LEU A 108 0.20 0.87 4.70
N THR A 109 -0.92 1.15 4.04
CA THR A 109 -0.93 2.04 2.88
C THR A 109 -1.84 3.24 3.13
N VAL A 110 -1.46 4.41 2.63
CA VAL A 110 -2.26 5.63 2.73
C VAL A 110 -2.25 6.41 1.42
N ASN A 111 -3.45 6.79 0.97
CA ASN A 111 -3.69 7.65 -0.19
C ASN A 111 -4.97 8.45 0.06
N ILE A 112 -4.92 9.79 -0.01
CA ILE A 112 -6.06 10.67 0.29
C ILE A 112 -5.85 12.07 -0.28
N GLY A 113 -6.92 12.79 -0.61
CA GLY A 113 -6.88 14.21 -0.98
C GLY A 113 -7.54 14.55 -2.32
N LEU A 114 -7.80 13.55 -3.15
CA LEU A 114 -8.43 13.77 -4.46
C LEU A 114 -9.85 14.33 -4.32
N ASN A 115 -10.62 13.83 -3.35
CA ASN A 115 -11.99 14.31 -3.11
C ASN A 115 -12.03 15.76 -2.57
N ASP A 116 -11.00 16.18 -1.84
CA ASP A 116 -10.86 17.57 -1.40
C ASP A 116 -10.72 18.49 -2.61
N LEU A 117 -9.79 18.15 -3.52
CA LEU A 117 -9.57 18.93 -4.75
C LEU A 117 -10.80 18.88 -5.66
N GLY A 118 -11.44 17.71 -5.84
CA GLY A 118 -12.65 17.56 -6.66
C GLY A 118 -13.83 18.41 -6.16
N ARG A 119 -14.01 18.54 -4.84
CA ARG A 119 -15.05 19.44 -4.29
C ARG A 119 -14.73 20.91 -4.57
N ALA A 120 -13.47 21.32 -4.48
CA ALA A 120 -13.05 22.67 -4.82
C ALA A 120 -13.15 22.94 -6.34
N ALA A 121 -12.88 21.94 -7.17
CA ALA A 121 -13.09 22.01 -8.60
C ALA A 121 -14.53 22.36 -8.96
N GLY A 122 -15.53 21.70 -8.36
CA GLY A 122 -16.93 22.03 -8.55
C GLY A 122 -17.30 23.47 -8.10
N THR A 123 -16.60 24.02 -7.12
CA THR A 123 -16.77 25.43 -6.71
C THR A 123 -16.17 26.39 -7.75
N TYR A 124 -15.03 26.03 -8.30
CA TYR A 124 -14.37 26.76 -9.39
C TYR A 124 -15.25 26.80 -10.66
N GLU A 125 -15.72 25.64 -11.11
CA GLU A 125 -16.59 25.49 -12.29
C GLU A 125 -17.89 26.32 -12.19
N ASN A 126 -18.41 26.46 -10.98
CA ASN A 126 -19.58 27.30 -10.70
C ASN A 126 -19.27 28.82 -10.63
N GLY A 127 -18.01 29.23 -10.81
CA GLY A 127 -17.59 30.62 -10.74
C GLY A 127 -17.67 31.25 -9.35
N THR A 128 -17.66 30.43 -8.29
CA THR A 128 -17.85 30.88 -6.90
C THR A 128 -16.61 30.65 -6.01
N CYS A 129 -15.47 30.32 -6.62
CA CYS A 129 -14.23 29.96 -5.93
C CYS A 129 -13.53 31.19 -5.29
N GLY A 130 -13.83 32.41 -5.76
CA GLY A 130 -13.22 33.64 -5.21
C GLY A 130 -11.89 34.00 -5.87
N GLY A 131 -11.39 35.21 -5.51
CA GLY A 131 -10.20 35.79 -6.11
C GLY A 131 -10.42 36.41 -7.48
N ALA A 132 -9.39 37.10 -7.99
CA ALA A 132 -9.46 37.76 -9.30
C ALA A 132 -9.48 36.76 -10.49
N ASP A 133 -8.97 35.55 -10.25
CA ASP A 133 -8.86 34.45 -11.20
C ASP A 133 -9.83 33.30 -10.88
N ASN A 134 -10.76 33.50 -9.94
CA ASN A 134 -11.71 32.48 -9.46
C ASN A 134 -11.04 31.21 -8.92
N GLN A 135 -9.82 31.30 -8.33
CA GLN A 135 -9.07 30.12 -7.87
C GLN A 135 -8.73 30.12 -6.37
N ASP A 136 -9.30 31.02 -5.55
CA ASP A 136 -8.97 31.06 -4.11
C ASP A 136 -9.33 29.76 -3.40
N CYS A 137 -10.48 29.14 -3.73
CA CYS A 137 -10.88 27.87 -3.12
C CYS A 137 -9.92 26.72 -3.46
N LEU A 138 -9.27 26.72 -4.62
CA LEU A 138 -8.26 25.73 -5.01
C LEU A 138 -6.99 25.91 -4.17
N ARG A 139 -6.55 27.14 -3.96
CA ARG A 139 -5.40 27.46 -3.08
C ARG A 139 -5.67 27.09 -1.63
N GLU A 140 -6.87 27.37 -1.14
CA GLU A 140 -7.27 27.06 0.24
C GLU A 140 -7.38 25.55 0.48
N VAL A 141 -7.91 24.78 -0.49
CA VAL A 141 -8.02 23.34 -0.33
C VAL A 141 -6.65 22.66 -0.34
N VAL A 142 -5.70 23.11 -1.17
CA VAL A 142 -4.33 22.60 -1.16
C VAL A 142 -3.71 22.77 0.24
N GLN A 143 -3.76 23.96 0.82
CA GLN A 143 -3.24 24.21 2.16
C GLN A 143 -3.94 23.34 3.23
N THR A 144 -5.23 23.11 3.08
CA THR A 144 -6.01 22.25 4.00
C THR A 144 -5.55 20.80 3.89
N VAL A 145 -5.39 20.28 2.67
CA VAL A 145 -4.95 18.91 2.41
C VAL A 145 -3.52 18.70 2.88
N GLU A 146 -2.62 19.64 2.65
CA GLU A 146 -1.24 19.59 3.15
C GLU A 146 -1.18 19.53 4.68
N GLY A 147 -1.98 20.37 5.37
CA GLY A 147 -2.09 20.35 6.83
C GLY A 147 -2.64 19.01 7.35
N ASN A 148 -3.68 18.48 6.70
CA ASN A 148 -4.29 17.20 7.06
C ASN A 148 -3.33 16.02 6.76
N TRP A 149 -2.58 16.07 5.67
CA TRP A 149 -1.56 15.08 5.33
C TRP A 149 -0.48 14.99 6.40
N ASN A 150 0.11 16.13 6.77
CA ASN A 150 1.10 16.20 7.86
C ASN A 150 0.55 15.60 9.16
N ALA A 151 -0.66 15.96 9.52
CA ALA A 151 -1.30 15.46 10.73
C ALA A 151 -1.61 13.97 10.64
N THR A 152 -2.00 13.46 9.47
CA THR A 152 -2.23 12.03 9.23
C THR A 152 -0.94 11.24 9.37
N ILE A 153 0.15 11.68 8.75
CA ILE A 153 1.47 11.05 8.88
C ILE A 153 1.93 11.04 10.35
N ALA A 154 1.74 12.13 11.07
CA ALA A 154 2.09 12.21 12.50
C ALA A 154 1.25 11.24 13.36
N GLU A 155 -0.06 11.09 13.10
CA GLU A 155 -0.91 10.13 13.79
C GLU A 155 -0.52 8.68 13.47
N LEU A 156 -0.23 8.37 12.22
CA LEU A 156 0.24 7.04 11.81
C LEU A 156 1.53 6.66 12.53
N LEU A 157 2.53 7.54 12.51
CA LEU A 157 3.82 7.32 13.15
C LEU A 157 3.73 7.32 14.68
N GLY A 158 2.75 7.99 15.27
CA GLY A 158 2.43 7.91 16.69
C GLY A 158 1.81 6.56 17.10
N LEU A 159 1.20 5.84 16.17
CA LEU A 159 0.59 4.53 16.39
C LEU A 159 1.49 3.37 15.97
N ARG A 160 2.26 3.53 14.89
CA ARG A 160 3.10 2.47 14.32
C ARG A 160 4.41 3.03 13.75
N SER A 161 5.53 2.41 14.09
CA SER A 161 6.86 2.83 13.64
C SER A 161 7.21 2.26 12.27
N THR A 162 7.93 3.05 11.44
CA THR A 162 8.52 2.57 10.18
C THR A 162 9.62 1.52 10.38
N ASN A 163 10.10 1.31 11.60
CA ASN A 163 11.03 0.23 11.94
C ASN A 163 10.32 -1.11 12.19
N ASP A 164 9.03 -1.08 12.49
CA ASP A 164 8.26 -2.25 12.91
C ASP A 164 7.17 -2.65 11.90
N ALA A 165 6.91 -1.80 10.91
CA ALA A 165 5.89 -2.04 9.89
C ALA A 165 6.32 -1.48 8.51
N ILE A 166 5.81 -2.11 7.47
CA ILE A 166 5.86 -1.61 6.10
C ILE A 166 4.83 -0.49 5.99
N ILE A 167 5.26 0.78 5.99
CA ILE A 167 4.36 1.92 5.77
C ILE A 167 4.65 2.50 4.39
N ARG A 168 3.62 2.67 3.57
CA ARG A 168 3.72 3.18 2.20
C ARG A 168 2.70 4.28 1.96
N ALA A 169 3.12 5.34 1.32
CA ALA A 169 2.24 6.39 0.83
C ALA A 169 2.16 6.30 -0.70
N ALA A 170 0.99 6.55 -1.26
CA ALA A 170 0.79 6.59 -2.69
C ALA A 170 0.25 7.95 -3.15
N GLY A 171 0.68 8.38 -4.32
CA GLY A 171 0.29 9.66 -4.91
C GLY A 171 -1.13 9.68 -5.46
N LEU A 172 -1.59 10.89 -5.76
CA LEU A 172 -2.86 11.21 -6.44
C LEU A 172 -2.66 11.24 -7.97
N GLY A 173 -1.72 10.47 -8.50
CA GLY A 173 -1.21 10.63 -9.87
C GLY A 173 -2.14 10.18 -10.97
N TYR A 174 -3.29 9.60 -10.63
CA TYR A 174 -4.29 9.33 -11.63
C TYR A 174 -5.34 10.43 -11.57
N THR A 175 -5.64 11.04 -12.63
CA THR A 175 -6.89 11.79 -12.79
C THR A 175 -7.14 12.01 -14.25
N PRO A 176 -8.40 12.11 -14.66
CA PRO A 176 -8.75 12.60 -15.99
C PRO A 176 -8.21 14.01 -16.24
N TYR A 177 -7.76 14.73 -15.20
CA TYR A 177 -7.15 16.06 -15.30
C TYR A 177 -5.66 16.03 -15.68
N LEU A 178 -4.98 14.88 -15.68
CA LEU A 178 -3.55 14.78 -16.00
C LEU A 178 -3.24 14.30 -17.42
N ASP A 179 -4.21 13.79 -18.15
CA ASP A 179 -4.02 13.32 -19.52
C ASP A 179 -5.09 13.85 -20.47
N PRO A 180 -4.86 15.03 -21.08
CA PRO A 180 -5.77 15.57 -22.08
C PRO A 180 -5.74 14.76 -23.39
N GLU A 181 -4.65 14.00 -23.67
CA GLU A 181 -4.54 13.22 -24.92
C GLU A 181 -5.25 11.86 -24.81
N GLY A 182 -5.35 11.29 -23.59
CA GLY A 182 -6.09 10.06 -23.31
C GLY A 182 -7.57 10.27 -23.00
N ALA A 183 -8.02 11.52 -22.89
CA ALA A 183 -9.43 11.84 -22.73
C ALA A 183 -10.16 11.58 -24.04
N ASP A 184 -10.95 10.50 -24.07
CA ASP A 184 -11.87 10.17 -25.16
C ASP A 184 -12.65 11.42 -25.64
N ASP A 185 -13.03 11.45 -26.93
CA ASP A 185 -13.83 12.50 -27.62
C ASP A 185 -15.13 12.95 -26.89
N ARG A 186 -15.36 12.45 -25.68
CA ARG A 186 -16.52 12.73 -24.84
C ARG A 186 -16.41 13.98 -23.96
N ARG A 187 -15.24 14.63 -23.92
CA ARG A 187 -15.06 15.86 -23.14
C ARG A 187 -15.36 17.10 -23.98
N SER A 188 -16.08 18.05 -23.36
CA SER A 188 -16.29 19.37 -23.98
C SER A 188 -14.97 20.15 -24.04
N SER A 189 -14.88 21.15 -24.93
CA SER A 189 -13.70 22.04 -25.00
C SER A 189 -13.45 22.76 -23.66
N ASP A 190 -14.48 22.95 -22.87
CA ASP A 190 -14.41 23.63 -21.57
C ASP A 190 -13.68 22.79 -20.51
N GLU A 191 -13.81 21.43 -20.55
CA GLU A 191 -13.10 20.50 -19.64
C GLU A 191 -11.59 20.45 -19.89
N LEU A 192 -11.12 20.73 -21.12
CA LEU A 192 -9.69 20.81 -21.42
C LEU A 192 -9.05 22.08 -20.82
N ASP A 193 -9.78 23.19 -20.77
CA ASP A 193 -9.30 24.42 -20.12
C ASP A 193 -9.23 24.22 -18.59
N ASP A 194 -10.19 23.52 -18.01
CA ASP A 194 -10.19 23.17 -16.58
C ASP A 194 -9.01 22.31 -16.18
N PHE A 195 -8.59 21.36 -17.03
CA PHE A 195 -7.38 20.57 -16.82
C PHE A 195 -6.13 21.45 -16.55
N GLN A 196 -5.95 22.51 -17.34
CA GLN A 196 -4.81 23.42 -17.18
C GLN A 196 -4.86 24.18 -15.85
N VAL A 197 -6.06 24.37 -15.32
CA VAL A 197 -6.26 25.01 -14.01
C VAL A 197 -5.96 24.04 -12.87
N PHE A 198 -6.45 22.79 -12.93
CA PHE A 198 -6.32 21.83 -11.80
C PHE A 198 -4.96 21.15 -11.74
N LYS A 199 -4.31 20.93 -12.86
CA LYS A 199 -3.02 20.23 -12.94
C LYS A 199 -1.95 20.81 -11.98
N PRO A 200 -1.71 22.13 -11.90
CA PRO A 200 -0.72 22.68 -11.00
C PRO A 200 -0.98 22.34 -9.51
N TYR A 201 -2.24 22.38 -9.10
CA TYR A 201 -2.63 22.06 -7.71
C TYR A 201 -2.44 20.59 -7.37
N LEU A 202 -2.76 19.70 -8.31
CA LEU A 202 -2.54 18.27 -8.13
C LEU A 202 -1.05 17.92 -8.09
N GLU A 203 -0.24 18.54 -8.96
CA GLU A 203 1.23 18.38 -8.96
C GLU A 203 1.85 18.94 -7.67
N GLU A 204 1.32 20.03 -7.14
CA GLU A 204 1.74 20.60 -5.85
C GLU A 204 1.46 19.62 -4.71
N LEU A 205 0.26 19.07 -4.62
CA LEU A 205 -0.10 18.07 -3.62
C LEU A 205 0.78 16.80 -3.72
N ASN A 206 0.94 16.25 -4.91
CA ASN A 206 1.78 15.06 -5.11
C ASN A 206 3.23 15.29 -4.67
N ARG A 207 3.80 16.43 -5.01
CA ARG A 207 5.15 16.83 -4.59
C ARG A 207 5.26 16.99 -3.08
N TYR A 208 4.24 17.62 -2.48
CA TYR A 208 4.18 17.80 -1.03
C TYR A 208 4.08 16.47 -0.30
N PHE A 209 3.21 15.57 -0.77
CA PHE A 209 3.05 14.22 -0.21
C PHE A 209 4.34 13.41 -0.28
N ALA A 210 4.98 13.40 -1.45
CA ALA A 210 6.25 12.71 -1.65
C ALA A 210 7.34 13.23 -0.71
N THR A 211 7.47 14.56 -0.59
CA THR A 211 8.46 15.20 0.28
C THR A 211 8.18 14.86 1.75
N THR A 212 6.96 15.07 2.21
CA THR A 212 6.57 14.82 3.60
C THR A 212 6.73 13.33 3.98
N ALA A 213 6.30 12.42 3.10
CA ALA A 213 6.45 10.99 3.35
C ALA A 213 7.95 10.61 3.47
N THR A 214 8.77 11.07 2.52
CA THR A 214 10.21 10.80 2.50
C THR A 214 10.92 11.37 3.73
N ASP A 215 10.63 12.60 4.12
CA ASP A 215 11.20 13.25 5.31
C ASP A 215 10.86 12.51 6.61
N ASN A 216 9.77 11.75 6.60
CA ASN A 216 9.34 10.90 7.71
C ASN A 216 9.75 9.42 7.55
N GLY A 217 10.60 9.09 6.58
CA GLY A 217 11.09 7.73 6.34
C GLY A 217 10.03 6.78 5.77
N ILE A 218 8.97 7.32 5.18
CA ILE A 218 7.92 6.56 4.50
C ILE A 218 8.19 6.55 3.00
N PRO A 219 8.46 5.39 2.38
CA PRO A 219 8.57 5.28 0.93
C PRO A 219 7.28 5.68 0.23
N TYR A 220 7.42 6.45 -0.84
CA TYR A 220 6.31 7.01 -1.61
C TYR A 220 6.23 6.36 -2.99
N ALA A 221 5.06 5.82 -3.31
CA ALA A 221 4.74 5.31 -4.64
C ALA A 221 4.24 6.44 -5.52
N GLU A 222 5.04 6.84 -6.49
CA GLU A 222 4.59 7.75 -7.54
C GLU A 222 3.63 7.00 -8.47
N VAL A 223 2.40 7.48 -8.56
CA VAL A 223 1.35 6.90 -9.40
C VAL A 223 1.09 7.84 -10.58
N SER A 224 1.15 7.33 -11.78
CA SER A 224 0.75 8.04 -13.01
C SER A 224 -0.02 7.05 -13.88
N LEU A 225 -1.25 7.41 -14.21
CA LEU A 225 -2.16 6.62 -15.03
C LEU A 225 -2.66 7.48 -16.17
N ASP A 226 -2.62 6.97 -17.39
CA ASP A 226 -3.26 7.60 -18.54
C ASP A 226 -4.74 7.16 -18.65
N GLY A 227 -5.46 7.71 -19.63
CA GLY A 227 -6.89 7.44 -19.82
C GLY A 227 -7.23 5.97 -20.09
N GLY A 228 -6.27 5.16 -20.58
CA GLY A 228 -6.45 3.73 -20.82
C GLY A 228 -6.59 2.92 -19.54
N TYR A 229 -6.12 3.45 -18.41
CA TYR A 229 -6.19 2.83 -17.09
C TYR A 229 -7.42 3.24 -16.28
N LEU A 230 -8.35 4.01 -16.85
CA LEU A 230 -9.57 4.43 -16.15
C LEU A 230 -10.74 3.50 -16.45
N SER A 231 -11.64 3.40 -15.51
CA SER A 231 -12.92 2.72 -15.66
C SER A 231 -13.91 3.54 -16.51
N GLN A 232 -15.11 3.00 -16.74
CA GLN A 232 -16.10 3.67 -17.57
C GLN A 232 -16.60 5.02 -17.02
N ASP A 233 -16.39 5.28 -15.72
CA ASP A 233 -16.76 6.56 -15.10
C ASP A 233 -15.75 7.68 -15.39
N GLY A 234 -14.60 7.33 -15.98
CA GLY A 234 -13.56 8.29 -16.36
C GLY A 234 -12.80 8.90 -15.17
N VAL A 235 -13.01 8.39 -13.96
CA VAL A 235 -12.42 8.90 -12.71
C VAL A 235 -11.60 7.84 -12.00
N HIS A 236 -12.19 6.66 -11.76
CA HIS A 236 -11.53 5.59 -11.02
C HIS A 236 -10.69 4.70 -11.93
N PRO A 237 -9.62 4.09 -11.42
CA PRO A 237 -8.86 3.11 -12.18
C PRO A 237 -9.71 1.91 -12.57
N ASN A 238 -9.44 1.34 -13.73
CA ASN A 238 -9.89 0.00 -14.09
C ASN A 238 -8.95 -1.07 -13.49
N ASP A 239 -9.17 -2.34 -13.82
CA ASP A 239 -8.35 -3.44 -13.29
C ASP A 239 -6.86 -3.28 -13.62
N GLU A 240 -6.51 -2.80 -14.81
CA GLU A 240 -5.12 -2.56 -15.22
C GLU A 240 -4.52 -1.37 -14.47
N GLY A 241 -5.30 -0.31 -14.23
CA GLY A 241 -4.89 0.84 -13.45
C GLY A 241 -4.60 0.47 -12.00
N TYR A 242 -5.43 -0.38 -11.40
CA TYR A 242 -5.18 -0.90 -10.06
C TYR A 242 -3.95 -1.81 -9.98
N GLU A 243 -3.67 -2.57 -11.04
CA GLU A 243 -2.45 -3.36 -11.16
C GLU A 243 -1.20 -2.47 -11.17
N VAL A 244 -1.24 -1.35 -11.90
CA VAL A 244 -0.14 -0.37 -11.89
C VAL A 244 0.10 0.19 -10.50
N ILE A 245 -0.96 0.57 -9.76
CA ILE A 245 -0.82 1.10 -8.40
C ILE A 245 -0.20 0.06 -7.47
N ALA A 246 -0.69 -1.18 -7.48
CA ALA A 246 -0.16 -2.26 -6.68
C ALA A 246 1.31 -2.58 -7.02
N GLY A 247 1.65 -2.58 -8.32
CA GLY A 247 3.02 -2.75 -8.80
C GLY A 247 3.96 -1.65 -8.30
N ARG A 248 3.53 -0.39 -8.29
CA ARG A 248 4.34 0.72 -7.74
C ARG A 248 4.60 0.56 -6.23
N LEU A 249 3.62 0.08 -5.47
CA LEU A 249 3.81 -0.24 -4.05
C LEU A 249 4.78 -1.40 -3.86
N ARG A 250 4.68 -2.47 -4.69
CA ARG A 250 5.59 -3.61 -4.71
C ARG A 250 7.04 -3.21 -4.97
N ASP A 251 7.26 -2.31 -5.94
CA ASP A 251 8.59 -1.82 -6.34
C ASP A 251 9.34 -1.10 -5.20
N LEU A 252 8.63 -0.62 -4.17
CA LEU A 252 9.24 -0.03 -2.97
C LEU A 252 9.84 -1.08 -2.01
N GLY A 253 9.65 -2.37 -2.30
CA GLY A 253 10.11 -3.46 -1.47
C GLY A 253 9.36 -3.58 -0.14
N TYR A 254 9.83 -4.48 0.74
CA TYR A 254 9.11 -4.91 1.94
C TYR A 254 9.86 -4.63 3.25
N SER A 255 10.86 -3.77 3.23
CA SER A 255 11.50 -3.34 4.48
C SER A 255 10.48 -2.61 5.37
N PRO A 256 10.55 -2.79 6.72
CA PRO A 256 11.54 -3.55 7.47
C PRO A 256 11.23 -5.07 7.62
N LEU A 257 10.03 -5.50 7.26
CA LEU A 257 9.62 -6.90 7.35
C LEU A 257 10.21 -7.73 6.20
N LYS A 258 10.66 -8.94 6.49
CA LYS A 258 11.07 -9.96 5.52
C LYS A 258 10.83 -11.35 6.09
#